data_296bc734f1aa21b65e4903d5bbad1110
#
_entry.id   296bc734f1aa21b65e4903d5bbad1110
#
_cell.length_a   1.000
_cell.length_b   1.000
_cell.length_c   1.000
_cell.angle_alpha   90.00
_cell.angle_beta   90.00
_cell.angle_gamma   90.00
#
_symmetry.space_group_name_H-M   'P 1'
#
loop_
_entity.id
_entity.type
_entity.pdbx_description
1 polymer ?
#
loop_
_entity_poly.entity_id
_entity_poly.type
_entity_poly.pdbx_seq_one_letter_code
_entity_poly.pdbx_strand_id
1 'polypeptide(L)'
;MRKTDSKKLETRDFISVGIFSLIYAVVAFVIGGIAQMTPVTFPFMPMIVALFTGTVFMLYVAKIPKKGALSILGVIAAILLFVTGMFWMMSVFFLVFGVIADFICASADFRSFKKNLLAYCVMALAPMGAYIPMLVMPAQFDAFMKNKGDFASFEGVIHSIGATWWAIPAMIIGTIVCAIIGGLIGKKLMKKHFEKAGVV
;
A
#
# COMPACT_ATOMS: atom_id res chain seq x y z
N MET A 1 -26.78 25.31 -1.77
CA MET A 1 -25.49 25.94 -2.17
C MET A 1 -24.36 24.96 -1.89
N ARG A 2 -23.86 24.26 -2.90
CA ARG A 2 -22.64 23.45 -2.78
C ARG A 2 -21.47 24.41 -2.59
N LYS A 3 -20.86 24.40 -1.40
CA LYS A 3 -19.61 25.14 -1.16
C LYS A 3 -18.60 24.69 -2.23
N THR A 4 -18.01 25.66 -2.89
CA THR A 4 -16.85 25.49 -3.77
C THR A 4 -15.78 24.70 -3.01
N ASP A 5 -15.62 23.42 -3.35
CA ASP A 5 -14.55 22.59 -2.77
C ASP A 5 -13.21 23.23 -3.14
N SER A 6 -12.52 23.78 -2.16
CA SER A 6 -11.18 24.30 -2.38
C SER A 6 -10.30 23.13 -2.80
N LYS A 7 -9.50 23.30 -3.85
CA LYS A 7 -8.54 22.27 -4.32
C LYS A 7 -7.43 21.97 -3.30
N LYS A 8 -7.35 22.75 -2.22
CA LYS A 8 -6.36 22.64 -1.14
C LYS A 8 -6.96 21.92 0.06
N LEU A 9 -6.11 21.19 0.79
CA LEU A 9 -6.47 20.56 2.05
C LEU A 9 -6.83 21.62 3.08
N GLU A 10 -7.98 21.47 3.72
CA GLU A 10 -8.47 22.28 4.85
C GLU A 10 -8.23 21.51 6.16
N THR A 11 -8.30 22.22 7.30
CA THR A 11 -8.08 21.59 8.63
C THR A 11 -9.00 20.37 8.87
N ARG A 12 -10.23 20.42 8.39
CA ARG A 12 -11.18 19.30 8.48
C ARG A 12 -10.74 18.08 7.67
N ASP A 13 -10.02 18.29 6.55
CA ASP A 13 -9.53 17.21 5.72
C ASP A 13 -8.41 16.45 6.41
N PHE A 14 -7.55 17.13 7.18
CA PHE A 14 -6.44 16.48 7.91
C PHE A 14 -6.95 15.46 8.91
N ILE A 15 -8.09 15.71 9.56
CA ILE A 15 -8.73 14.72 10.45
C ILE A 15 -9.16 13.49 9.64
N SER A 16 -9.83 13.71 8.51
CA SER A 16 -10.26 12.62 7.64
C SER A 16 -9.07 11.86 7.05
N VAL A 17 -8.04 12.59 6.59
CA VAL A 17 -6.78 12.00 6.10
C VAL A 17 -6.16 11.11 7.18
N GLY A 18 -6.04 11.59 8.41
CA GLY A 18 -5.48 10.83 9.53
C GLY A 18 -6.28 9.54 9.81
N ILE A 19 -7.60 9.64 9.91
CA ILE A 19 -8.47 8.49 10.19
C ILE A 19 -8.37 7.45 9.07
N PHE A 20 -8.53 7.85 7.81
CA PHE A 20 -8.50 6.90 6.69
C PHE A 20 -7.10 6.34 6.42
N SER A 21 -6.04 7.12 6.68
CA SER A 21 -4.66 6.62 6.64
C SER A 21 -4.41 5.57 7.71
N LEU A 22 -4.94 5.77 8.91
CA LEU A 22 -4.86 4.80 9.99
C LEU A 22 -5.63 3.51 9.64
N ILE A 23 -6.84 3.64 9.10
CA ILE A 23 -7.62 2.47 8.64
C ILE A 23 -6.84 1.68 7.57
N TYR A 24 -6.26 2.38 6.59
CA TYR A 24 -5.45 1.75 5.56
C TYR A 24 -4.25 1.02 6.17
N ALA A 25 -3.52 1.68 7.06
CA ALA A 25 -2.35 1.13 7.73
C ALA A 25 -2.71 -0.10 8.59
N VAL A 26 -3.79 -0.03 9.37
CA VAL A 26 -4.26 -1.16 10.21
C VAL A 26 -4.62 -2.36 9.34
N VAL A 27 -5.41 -2.15 8.28
CA VAL A 27 -5.78 -3.24 7.37
C VAL A 27 -4.53 -3.85 6.70
N ALA A 28 -3.63 -3.01 6.19
CA ALA A 28 -2.39 -3.47 5.57
C ALA A 28 -1.50 -4.21 6.56
N PHE A 29 -1.40 -3.73 7.81
CA PHE A 29 -0.57 -4.32 8.85
C PHE A 29 -1.11 -5.67 9.33
N VAL A 30 -2.42 -5.76 9.57
CA VAL A 30 -3.06 -7.01 9.99
C VAL A 30 -2.96 -8.07 8.90
N ILE A 31 -3.34 -7.72 7.66
CA ILE A 31 -3.29 -8.65 6.53
C ILE A 31 -1.84 -9.02 6.19
N GLY A 32 -0.93 -8.05 6.17
CA GLY A 32 0.50 -8.27 5.92
C GLY A 32 1.14 -9.10 7.01
N GLY A 33 0.81 -8.86 8.29
CA GLY A 33 1.28 -9.64 9.42
C GLY A 33 0.87 -11.11 9.31
N ILE A 34 -0.41 -11.38 9.03
CA ILE A 34 -0.89 -12.75 8.82
C ILE A 34 -0.17 -13.42 7.64
N ALA A 35 0.00 -12.70 6.53
CA ALA A 35 0.67 -13.23 5.34
C ALA A 35 2.16 -13.51 5.55
N GLN A 36 2.79 -12.87 6.53
CA GLN A 36 4.19 -13.08 6.89
C GLN A 36 4.41 -14.17 7.96
N MET A 37 3.37 -14.79 8.48
CA MET A 37 3.50 -15.79 9.56
C MET A 37 4.17 -17.10 9.12
N THR A 38 4.13 -17.41 7.82
CA THR A 38 4.74 -18.63 7.31
C THR A 38 5.66 -18.37 6.12
N PRO A 39 6.74 -19.15 5.95
CA PRO A 39 7.61 -19.05 4.79
C PRO A 39 6.87 -19.24 3.45
N VAL A 40 5.81 -20.03 3.45
CA VAL A 40 5.03 -20.33 2.23
C VAL A 40 4.21 -19.10 1.78
N THR A 41 3.60 -18.39 2.70
CA THR A 41 2.77 -17.21 2.40
C THR A 41 3.58 -15.93 2.27
N PHE A 42 4.79 -15.91 2.80
CA PHE A 42 5.68 -14.76 2.78
C PHE A 42 5.87 -14.13 1.38
N PRO A 43 6.19 -14.88 0.28
CA PRO A 43 6.34 -14.30 -1.05
C PRO A 43 5.05 -13.68 -1.62
N PHE A 44 3.90 -14.11 -1.13
CA PHE A 44 2.58 -13.65 -1.60
C PHE A 44 2.04 -12.46 -0.80
N MET A 45 2.73 -12.03 0.26
CA MET A 45 2.26 -10.94 1.13
C MET A 45 1.87 -9.66 0.35
N PRO A 46 2.66 -9.15 -0.61
CA PRO A 46 2.27 -7.95 -1.34
C PRO A 46 0.97 -8.13 -2.14
N MET A 47 0.78 -9.32 -2.72
CA MET A 47 -0.43 -9.67 -3.47
C MET A 47 -1.66 -9.70 -2.57
N ILE A 48 -1.53 -10.37 -1.41
CA ILE A 48 -2.63 -10.51 -0.45
C ILE A 48 -3.00 -9.14 0.11
N VAL A 49 -2.02 -8.34 0.53
CA VAL A 49 -2.26 -6.97 1.01
C VAL A 49 -2.93 -6.12 -0.07
N ALA A 50 -2.46 -6.18 -1.33
CA ALA A 50 -3.04 -5.44 -2.44
C ALA A 50 -4.50 -5.82 -2.70
N LEU A 51 -4.87 -7.08 -2.53
CA LEU A 51 -6.25 -7.52 -2.73
C LEU A 51 -7.21 -6.87 -1.71
N PHE A 52 -6.82 -6.81 -0.45
CA PHE A 52 -7.70 -6.35 0.64
C PHE A 52 -7.68 -4.83 0.82
N THR A 53 -6.54 -4.17 0.66
CA THR A 53 -6.43 -2.71 0.83
C THR A 53 -7.06 -1.91 -0.30
N GLY A 54 -7.41 -2.55 -1.43
CA GLY A 54 -8.02 -1.89 -2.58
C GLY A 54 -9.33 -1.17 -2.27
N THR A 55 -10.18 -1.80 -1.46
CA THR A 55 -11.44 -1.19 -1.03
C THR A 55 -11.19 0.06 -0.18
N VAL A 56 -10.26 -0.03 0.75
CA VAL A 56 -9.90 1.09 1.65
C VAL A 56 -9.30 2.24 0.86
N PHE A 57 -8.41 1.94 -0.09
CA PHE A 57 -7.80 2.95 -0.96
C PHE A 57 -8.85 3.68 -1.83
N MET A 58 -9.75 2.93 -2.45
CA MET A 58 -10.81 3.54 -3.28
C MET A 58 -11.75 4.42 -2.45
N LEU A 59 -12.10 3.98 -1.22
CA LEU A 59 -12.89 4.77 -0.29
C LEU A 59 -12.14 6.03 0.16
N TYR A 60 -10.84 5.92 0.44
CA TYR A 60 -9.97 7.03 0.79
C TYR A 60 -10.00 8.13 -0.29
N VAL A 61 -9.74 7.74 -1.54
CA VAL A 61 -9.72 8.68 -2.69
C VAL A 61 -11.09 9.30 -2.93
N ALA A 62 -12.17 8.53 -2.79
CA ALA A 62 -13.52 9.04 -2.96
C ALA A 62 -13.93 10.04 -1.85
N LYS A 63 -13.47 9.79 -0.62
CA LYS A 63 -13.79 10.64 0.52
C LYS A 63 -12.97 11.92 0.57
N ILE A 64 -11.71 11.85 0.14
CA ILE A 64 -10.76 12.97 0.20
C ILE A 64 -10.14 13.19 -1.20
N PRO A 65 -10.90 13.71 -2.16
CA PRO A 65 -10.43 13.93 -3.52
C PRO A 65 -9.59 15.21 -3.63
N LYS A 66 -8.53 15.32 -2.83
CA LYS A 66 -7.68 16.52 -2.73
C LYS A 66 -6.21 16.17 -2.84
N LYS A 67 -5.46 16.98 -3.60
CA LYS A 67 -4.01 16.82 -3.76
C LYS A 67 -3.29 16.91 -2.41
N GLY A 68 -2.33 16.04 -2.18
CA GLY A 68 -1.58 15.92 -0.93
C GLY A 68 -2.12 14.81 0.00
N ALA A 69 -3.37 14.38 -0.16
CA ALA A 69 -3.97 13.39 0.72
C ALA A 69 -3.24 12.03 0.68
N LEU A 70 -2.97 11.50 -0.52
CA LEU A 70 -2.23 10.24 -0.68
C LEU A 70 -0.75 10.36 -0.31
N SER A 71 -0.15 11.54 -0.52
CA SER A 71 1.21 11.81 -0.05
C SER A 71 1.29 11.72 1.48
N ILE A 72 0.31 12.28 2.20
CA ILE A 72 0.24 12.18 3.67
C ILE A 72 0.01 10.73 4.10
N LEU A 73 -0.84 9.96 3.41
CA LEU A 73 -0.99 8.53 3.66
C LEU A 73 0.36 7.80 3.54
N GLY A 74 1.11 8.08 2.47
CA GLY A 74 2.45 7.52 2.28
C GLY A 74 3.42 7.86 3.42
N VAL A 75 3.41 9.12 3.87
CA VAL A 75 4.24 9.57 5.01
C VAL A 75 3.83 8.87 6.31
N ILE A 76 2.54 8.82 6.62
CA ILE A 76 2.04 8.15 7.83
C ILE A 76 2.41 6.66 7.82
N ALA A 77 2.18 5.97 6.69
CA ALA A 77 2.56 4.56 6.55
C ALA A 77 4.07 4.36 6.68
N ALA A 78 4.89 5.23 6.08
CA ALA A 78 6.34 5.19 6.18
C ALA A 78 6.84 5.35 7.63
N ILE A 79 6.28 6.31 8.38
CA ILE A 79 6.62 6.52 9.78
C ILE A 79 6.22 5.30 10.62
N LEU A 80 5.01 4.78 10.45
CA LEU A 80 4.54 3.62 11.20
C LEU A 80 5.43 2.40 10.94
N LEU A 81 5.77 2.12 9.68
CA LEU A 81 6.64 1.01 9.32
C LEU A 81 8.06 1.17 9.89
N PHE A 82 8.59 2.38 9.87
CA PHE A 82 9.91 2.67 10.44
C PHE A 82 9.93 2.46 11.97
N VAL A 83 8.92 2.98 12.66
CA VAL A 83 8.78 2.84 14.12
C VAL A 83 8.54 1.39 14.55
N THR A 84 7.81 0.59 13.74
CA THR A 84 7.62 -0.85 13.99
C THR A 84 8.85 -1.69 13.68
N GLY A 85 9.95 -1.04 13.25
CA GLY A 85 11.21 -1.71 12.97
C GLY A 85 11.16 -2.60 11.73
N MET A 86 10.37 -2.25 10.71
CA MET A 86 10.46 -2.86 9.39
C MET A 86 11.72 -2.39 8.67
N PHE A 87 12.16 -3.15 7.66
CA PHE A 87 13.35 -2.76 6.91
C PHE A 87 13.12 -1.37 6.27
N TRP A 88 14.06 -0.45 6.47
CA TRP A 88 13.92 0.97 6.14
C TRP A 88 13.48 1.25 4.69
N MET A 89 13.89 0.39 3.74
CA MET A 89 13.54 0.54 2.33
C MET A 89 12.04 0.45 2.10
N MET A 90 11.31 -0.34 2.88
CA MET A 90 9.84 -0.42 2.80
C MET A 90 9.20 0.94 3.13
N SER A 91 9.72 1.65 4.14
CA SER A 91 9.26 3.00 4.48
C SER A 91 9.50 4.00 3.35
N VAL A 92 10.68 3.94 2.71
CA VAL A 92 11.00 4.80 1.55
C VAL A 92 10.06 4.50 0.38
N PHE A 93 9.73 3.24 0.12
CA PHE A 93 8.81 2.87 -0.95
C PHE A 93 7.40 3.42 -0.70
N PHE A 94 6.88 3.33 0.53
CA PHE A 94 5.58 3.91 0.86
C PHE A 94 5.55 5.42 0.67
N LEU A 95 6.62 6.10 1.04
CA LEU A 95 6.74 7.54 0.84
C LEU A 95 6.75 7.90 -0.65
N VAL A 96 7.60 7.27 -1.43
CA VAL A 96 7.77 7.55 -2.87
C VAL A 96 6.49 7.20 -3.64
N PHE A 97 5.95 6.01 -3.44
CA PHE A 97 4.75 5.56 -4.16
C PHE A 97 3.49 6.29 -3.71
N GLY A 98 3.42 6.73 -2.45
CA GLY A 98 2.35 7.61 -1.97
C GLY A 98 2.32 8.94 -2.72
N VAL A 99 3.49 9.56 -2.91
CA VAL A 99 3.62 10.80 -3.68
C VAL A 99 3.26 10.57 -5.15
N ILE A 100 3.77 9.52 -5.79
CA ILE A 100 3.46 9.19 -7.19
C ILE A 100 1.97 8.94 -7.37
N ALA A 101 1.34 8.16 -6.47
CA ALA A 101 -0.09 7.88 -6.51
C ALA A 101 -0.92 9.16 -6.39
N ASP A 102 -0.51 10.10 -5.53
CA ASP A 102 -1.17 11.40 -5.38
C ASP A 102 -1.13 12.21 -6.69
N PHE A 103 0.03 12.28 -7.35
CA PHE A 103 0.16 12.95 -8.65
C PHE A 103 -0.71 12.31 -9.74
N ILE A 104 -0.77 10.97 -9.78
CA ILE A 104 -1.61 10.24 -10.75
C ILE A 104 -3.08 10.57 -10.54
N CYS A 105 -3.58 10.52 -9.30
CA CYS A 105 -4.98 10.87 -8.98
C CYS A 105 -5.27 12.35 -9.28
N ALA A 106 -4.36 13.24 -8.90
CA ALA A 106 -4.50 14.68 -9.12
C ALA A 106 -4.54 15.06 -10.61
N SER A 107 -3.88 14.27 -11.49
CA SER A 107 -3.90 14.50 -12.96
C SER A 107 -5.29 14.37 -13.58
N ALA A 108 -6.27 13.84 -12.85
CA ALA A 108 -7.67 13.70 -13.28
C ALA A 108 -8.66 14.20 -12.21
N ASP A 109 -8.22 15.16 -11.39
CA ASP A 109 -9.01 15.74 -10.27
C ASP A 109 -9.69 14.66 -9.40
N PHE A 110 -9.04 13.50 -9.21
CA PHE A 110 -9.52 12.34 -8.43
C PHE A 110 -10.85 11.72 -8.91
N ARG A 111 -11.38 12.18 -10.06
CA ARG A 111 -12.69 11.76 -10.59
C ARG A 111 -12.63 10.55 -11.52
N SER A 112 -11.46 10.26 -12.10
CA SER A 112 -11.30 9.16 -13.04
C SER A 112 -10.98 7.86 -12.32
N PHE A 113 -11.90 6.90 -12.34
CA PHE A 113 -11.66 5.57 -11.79
C PHE A 113 -10.41 4.89 -12.36
N LYS A 114 -10.15 5.04 -13.68
CA LYS A 114 -8.96 4.45 -14.31
C LYS A 114 -7.67 5.01 -13.74
N LYS A 115 -7.61 6.33 -13.51
CA LYS A 115 -6.44 6.98 -12.88
C LYS A 115 -6.31 6.60 -11.41
N ASN A 116 -7.41 6.54 -10.67
CA ASN A 116 -7.40 6.12 -9.27
C ASN A 116 -6.97 4.65 -9.13
N LEU A 117 -7.39 3.78 -10.06
CA LEU A 117 -6.95 2.39 -10.10
C LEU A 117 -5.46 2.27 -10.42
N LEU A 118 -4.96 3.06 -11.39
CA LEU A 118 -3.53 3.12 -11.71
C LEU A 118 -2.71 3.61 -10.50
N ALA A 119 -3.16 4.65 -9.83
CA ALA A 119 -2.55 5.14 -8.60
C ALA A 119 -2.52 4.07 -7.51
N TYR A 120 -3.59 3.30 -7.39
CA TYR A 120 -3.64 2.18 -6.47
C TYR A 120 -2.64 1.08 -6.83
N CYS A 121 -2.52 0.72 -8.11
CA CYS A 121 -1.51 -0.26 -8.55
C CYS A 121 -0.10 0.19 -8.18
N VAL A 122 0.21 1.49 -8.32
CA VAL A 122 1.50 2.05 -7.90
C VAL A 122 1.68 1.96 -6.38
N MET A 123 0.67 2.38 -5.60
CA MET A 123 0.72 2.34 -4.13
C MET A 123 0.83 0.90 -3.60
N ALA A 124 0.18 -0.06 -4.26
CA ALA A 124 0.20 -1.47 -3.91
C ALA A 124 1.58 -2.12 -4.09
N LEU A 125 2.48 -1.49 -4.83
CA LEU A 125 3.88 -1.94 -4.97
C LEU A 125 4.77 -1.50 -3.79
N ALA A 126 4.30 -0.61 -2.91
CA ALA A 126 5.10 -0.14 -1.79
C ALA A 126 5.63 -1.28 -0.87
N PRO A 127 4.87 -2.35 -0.57
CA PRO A 127 5.38 -3.51 0.17
C PRO A 127 6.55 -4.24 -0.48
N MET A 128 6.80 -4.05 -1.80
CA MET A 128 7.99 -4.61 -2.47
C MET A 128 9.30 -4.09 -1.88
N GLY A 129 9.27 -2.97 -1.16
CA GLY A 129 10.40 -2.49 -0.37
C GLY A 129 10.89 -3.46 0.71
N ALA A 130 10.13 -4.52 1.04
CA ALA A 130 10.57 -5.60 1.91
C ALA A 130 11.33 -6.71 1.15
N TYR A 131 11.18 -6.82 -0.16
CA TYR A 131 11.75 -7.91 -0.99
C TYR A 131 12.91 -7.47 -1.86
N ILE A 132 12.90 -6.25 -2.37
CA ILE A 132 13.99 -5.70 -3.19
C ILE A 132 15.34 -5.75 -2.47
N PRO A 133 15.45 -5.51 -1.13
CA PRO A 133 16.69 -5.66 -0.41
C PRO A 133 17.34 -7.03 -0.51
N MET A 134 16.56 -8.11 -0.70
CA MET A 134 17.08 -9.46 -0.88
C MET A 134 17.97 -9.59 -2.13
N LEU A 135 17.72 -8.74 -3.15
CA LEU A 135 18.52 -8.68 -4.37
C LEU A 135 19.69 -7.70 -4.27
N VAL A 136 19.40 -6.47 -3.76
CA VAL A 136 20.36 -5.36 -3.86
C VAL A 136 21.25 -5.21 -2.63
N MET A 137 20.82 -5.75 -1.49
CA MET A 137 21.50 -5.63 -0.19
C MET A 137 21.37 -6.93 0.64
N PRO A 138 21.65 -8.12 0.09
CA PRO A 138 21.37 -9.39 0.76
C PRO A 138 22.02 -9.50 2.14
N ALA A 139 23.29 -9.15 2.27
CA ALA A 139 23.99 -9.22 3.56
C ALA A 139 23.38 -8.32 4.65
N GLN A 140 22.91 -7.13 4.28
CA GLN A 140 22.25 -6.22 5.23
C GLN A 140 20.85 -6.72 5.62
N PHE A 141 20.14 -7.29 4.65
CA PHE A 141 18.83 -7.88 4.89
C PHE A 141 18.91 -9.12 5.79
N ASP A 142 19.89 -10.00 5.55
CA ASP A 142 20.14 -11.17 6.39
C ASP A 142 20.49 -10.78 7.83
N ALA A 143 21.36 -9.77 8.01
CA ALA A 143 21.70 -9.25 9.31
C ALA A 143 20.45 -8.68 10.04
N PHE A 144 19.60 -7.97 9.31
CA PHE A 144 18.33 -7.45 9.83
C PHE A 144 17.40 -8.58 10.27
N MET A 145 17.22 -9.63 9.46
CA MET A 145 16.35 -10.77 9.77
C MET A 145 16.89 -11.59 10.95
N LYS A 146 18.21 -11.78 11.05
CA LYS A 146 18.87 -12.45 12.20
C LYS A 146 18.58 -11.71 13.51
N ASN A 147 18.61 -10.39 13.50
CA ASN A 147 18.30 -9.58 14.68
C ASN A 147 16.81 -9.67 15.10
N LYS A 148 15.92 -10.06 14.19
CA LYS A 148 14.49 -10.28 14.49
C LYS A 148 14.18 -11.66 15.06
N GLY A 149 15.12 -12.59 15.05
CA GLY A 149 14.98 -13.92 15.65
C GLY A 149 14.34 -15.00 14.76
N ASP A 150 13.71 -14.62 13.65
CA ASP A 150 12.95 -15.56 12.79
C ASP A 150 13.71 -16.04 11.55
N PHE A 151 14.98 -15.67 11.42
CA PHE A 151 15.77 -15.88 10.20
C PHE A 151 15.84 -17.37 9.80
N ALA A 152 16.07 -18.26 10.72
CA ALA A 152 16.25 -19.69 10.44
C ALA A 152 15.05 -20.32 9.70
N SER A 153 13.82 -19.88 10.04
CA SER A 153 12.61 -20.40 9.40
C SER A 153 12.40 -19.84 7.99
N PHE A 154 12.93 -18.66 7.69
CA PHE A 154 12.72 -17.94 6.43
C PHE A 154 13.93 -17.94 5.51
N GLU A 155 15.10 -18.38 5.98
CA GLU A 155 16.38 -18.33 5.24
C GLU A 155 16.27 -18.95 3.84
N GLY A 156 15.68 -20.15 3.75
CA GLY A 156 15.54 -20.84 2.45
C GLY A 156 14.67 -20.07 1.45
N VAL A 157 13.58 -19.46 1.91
CA VAL A 157 12.69 -18.66 1.04
C VAL A 157 13.36 -17.34 0.64
N ILE A 158 14.01 -16.66 1.58
CA ILE A 158 14.73 -15.40 1.33
C ILE A 158 15.81 -15.61 0.27
N HIS A 159 16.65 -16.62 0.44
CA HIS A 159 17.71 -16.94 -0.51
C HIS A 159 17.16 -17.42 -1.86
N SER A 160 16.06 -18.18 -1.87
CA SER A 160 15.40 -18.60 -3.11
C SER A 160 14.87 -17.41 -3.91
N ILE A 161 14.25 -16.43 -3.25
CA ILE A 161 13.79 -15.20 -3.91
C ILE A 161 14.98 -14.41 -4.44
N GLY A 162 16.04 -14.25 -3.66
CA GLY A 162 17.25 -13.54 -4.08
C GLY A 162 18.00 -14.21 -5.23
N ALA A 163 18.04 -15.54 -5.26
CA ALA A 163 18.72 -16.31 -6.31
C ALA A 163 17.91 -16.43 -7.60
N THR A 164 16.58 -16.24 -7.54
CA THR A 164 15.67 -16.45 -8.67
C THR A 164 15.34 -15.14 -9.36
N TRP A 165 15.99 -14.85 -10.48
CA TRP A 165 15.89 -13.56 -11.19
C TRP A 165 14.45 -13.17 -11.58
N TRP A 166 13.58 -14.12 -11.85
CA TRP A 166 12.17 -13.87 -12.22
C TRP A 166 11.22 -13.75 -11.01
N ALA A 167 11.68 -14.07 -9.80
CA ALA A 167 10.82 -14.06 -8.60
C ALA A 167 10.25 -12.66 -8.33
N ILE A 168 11.10 -11.64 -8.25
CA ILE A 168 10.66 -10.26 -8.02
C ILE A 168 9.75 -9.74 -9.15
N PRO A 169 10.08 -9.88 -10.46
CA PRO A 169 9.16 -9.58 -11.55
C PRO A 169 7.80 -10.27 -11.41
N ALA A 170 7.77 -11.57 -11.08
CA ALA A 170 6.53 -12.30 -10.89
C ALA A 170 5.70 -11.75 -9.72
N MET A 171 6.35 -11.42 -8.60
CA MET A 171 5.69 -10.79 -7.45
C MET A 171 5.12 -9.42 -7.81
N ILE A 172 5.82 -8.60 -8.59
CA ILE A 172 5.34 -7.30 -9.06
C ILE A 172 4.08 -7.49 -9.92
N ILE A 173 4.14 -8.38 -10.91
CA ILE A 173 3.00 -8.66 -11.81
C ILE A 173 1.80 -9.17 -10.99
N GLY A 174 2.02 -10.15 -10.11
CA GLY A 174 0.98 -10.70 -9.25
C GLY A 174 0.35 -9.63 -8.35
N THR A 175 1.17 -8.74 -7.78
CA THR A 175 0.70 -7.63 -6.95
C THR A 175 -0.17 -6.65 -7.76
N ILE A 176 0.22 -6.31 -8.98
CA ILE A 176 -0.57 -5.44 -9.87
C ILE A 176 -1.91 -6.11 -10.20
N VAL A 177 -1.92 -7.41 -10.54
CA VAL A 177 -3.16 -8.14 -10.82
C VAL A 177 -4.08 -8.13 -9.60
N CYS A 178 -3.55 -8.45 -8.41
CA CYS A 178 -4.32 -8.40 -7.17
C CYS A 178 -4.81 -6.99 -6.83
N ALA A 179 -4.01 -5.96 -7.10
CA ALA A 179 -4.40 -4.56 -6.92
C ALA A 179 -5.57 -4.17 -7.85
N ILE A 180 -5.53 -4.59 -9.12
CA ILE A 180 -6.64 -4.37 -10.05
C ILE A 180 -7.91 -5.03 -9.52
N ILE A 181 -7.84 -6.29 -9.10
CA ILE A 181 -8.99 -7.02 -8.55
C ILE A 181 -9.51 -6.32 -7.28
N GLY A 182 -8.63 -6.00 -6.33
CA GLY A 182 -8.99 -5.30 -5.09
C GLY A 182 -9.62 -3.93 -5.33
N GLY A 183 -9.09 -3.16 -6.29
CA GLY A 183 -9.64 -1.87 -6.69
C GLY A 183 -11.01 -1.97 -7.37
N LEU A 184 -11.24 -3.01 -8.19
CA LEU A 184 -12.55 -3.29 -8.80
C LEU A 184 -13.58 -3.72 -7.75
N ILE A 185 -13.19 -4.56 -6.80
CA ILE A 185 -14.03 -4.93 -5.64
C ILE A 185 -14.39 -3.67 -4.86
N GLY A 186 -13.40 -2.82 -4.57
CA GLY A 186 -13.61 -1.54 -3.88
C GLY A 186 -14.63 -0.65 -4.59
N LYS A 187 -14.52 -0.49 -5.91
CA LYS A 187 -15.49 0.25 -6.71
C LYS A 187 -16.91 -0.33 -6.58
N LYS A 188 -17.05 -1.65 -6.67
CA LYS A 188 -18.36 -2.32 -6.57
C LYS A 188 -18.99 -2.14 -5.18
N LEU A 189 -18.18 -2.26 -4.13
CA LEU A 189 -18.63 -2.08 -2.74
C LEU A 189 -19.03 -0.62 -2.47
N MET A 190 -18.28 0.36 -2.96
CA MET A 190 -18.64 1.78 -2.84
C MET A 190 -20.00 2.05 -3.46
N LYS A 191 -20.22 1.64 -4.70
CA LYS A 191 -21.52 1.83 -5.37
C LYS A 191 -22.69 1.17 -4.62
N LYS A 192 -22.47 -0.01 -4.04
CA LYS A 192 -23.53 -0.79 -3.39
C LYS A 192 -23.87 -0.29 -1.99
N HIS A 193 -22.88 0.08 -1.20
CA HIS A 193 -23.04 0.31 0.24
C HIS A 193 -22.76 1.76 0.66
N PHE A 194 -21.71 2.39 0.15
CA PHE A 194 -21.26 3.70 0.65
C PHE A 194 -22.03 4.86 0.02
N GLU A 195 -22.40 4.78 -1.26
CA GLU A 195 -23.29 5.77 -1.90
C GLU A 195 -24.68 5.77 -1.24
N LYS A 196 -25.22 4.56 -0.96
CA LYS A 196 -26.54 4.42 -0.28
C LYS A 196 -26.52 4.90 1.17
N ALA A 197 -25.38 4.81 1.85
CA ALA A 197 -25.21 5.28 3.23
C ALA A 197 -24.82 6.76 3.35
N GLY A 198 -24.68 7.48 2.22
CA GLY A 198 -24.28 8.89 2.22
C GLY A 198 -22.84 9.14 2.69
N VAL A 199 -21.98 8.14 2.63
CA VAL A 199 -20.59 8.22 3.10
C VAL A 199 -19.67 8.79 2.00
N VAL A 200 -20.08 8.68 0.74
CA VAL A 200 -19.36 9.17 -0.45
C VAL A 200 -20.30 9.95 -1.35
#